data_7fcdc0915e7f352e33a67d7955d90f5d
#
_entry.id   7fcdc0915e7f352e33a67d7955d90f5d
#
_cell.length_a   1.000
_cell.length_b   1.000
_cell.length_c   1.000
_cell.angle_alpha   90.00
_cell.angle_beta   90.00
_cell.angle_gamma   90.00
#
_symmetry.space_group_name_H-M   'P 1'
#
loop_
_entity.id
_entity.type
_entity.pdbx_description
1 polymer ?
#
loop_
_entity_poly.entity_id
_entity_poly.type
_entity_poly.pdbx_seq_one_letter_code
_entity_poly.pdbx_strand_id
1 'polypeptide(L)'
;MARIAGVNIPNHQHTVIGLTAIYGIGRPRAEVICATTGVPTNKKVKDLDDNELEKLRDEIGKFIVEGDLRRELSMNIKRLMDLGCYRGLRHRRGLPVRGQRTRTNARTRKGPRKAAQALKK
;
A
#
# COMPACT_ATOMS: atom_id res chain seq x y z
N MET A 1 -21.39 -2.16 -5.41
CA MET A 1 -20.03 -1.60 -5.30
C MET A 1 -19.17 -2.11 -6.44
N ALA A 2 -18.35 -1.24 -6.97
CA ALA A 2 -17.36 -1.65 -7.98
C ALA A 2 -16.26 -2.47 -7.31
N ARG A 3 -15.80 -3.52 -7.97
CA ARG A 3 -14.72 -4.37 -7.47
C ARG A 3 -13.59 -4.42 -8.48
N ILE A 4 -12.42 -3.98 -8.05
CA ILE A 4 -11.22 -3.91 -8.88
C ILE A 4 -10.06 -4.54 -8.13
N ALA A 5 -9.30 -5.42 -8.79
CA ALA A 5 -8.17 -6.13 -8.20
C ALA A 5 -8.55 -6.88 -6.91
N GLY A 6 -9.78 -7.34 -6.81
CA GLY A 6 -10.28 -8.04 -5.64
C GLY A 6 -10.68 -7.13 -4.48
N VAL A 7 -10.69 -5.82 -4.67
CA VAL A 7 -11.02 -4.84 -3.64
C VAL A 7 -12.33 -4.14 -3.97
N ASN A 8 -13.21 -4.02 -2.98
CA ASN A 8 -14.44 -3.25 -3.13
C ASN A 8 -14.12 -1.76 -3.03
N ILE A 9 -14.44 -1.03 -4.09
CA ILE A 9 -14.16 0.41 -4.16
C ILE A 9 -15.37 1.17 -3.64
N PRO A 10 -15.18 2.16 -2.74
CA PRO A 10 -16.31 2.94 -2.22
C PRO A 10 -17.03 3.71 -3.34
N ASN A 11 -18.36 3.58 -3.38
CA ASN A 11 -19.17 4.18 -4.45
C ASN A 11 -19.32 5.69 -4.31
N HIS A 12 -19.27 6.20 -3.09
CA HIS A 12 -19.53 7.61 -2.80
C HIS A 12 -18.33 8.52 -3.06
N GLN A 13 -17.17 7.94 -3.34
CA GLN A 13 -15.93 8.70 -3.57
C GLN A 13 -15.71 8.96 -5.06
N HIS A 14 -14.95 10.01 -5.37
CA HIS A 14 -14.48 10.23 -6.73
C HIS A 14 -13.58 9.06 -7.15
N THR A 15 -13.51 8.81 -8.45
CA THR A 15 -12.74 7.68 -8.98
C THR A 15 -11.28 7.70 -8.53
N VAL A 16 -10.64 8.87 -8.60
CA VAL A 16 -9.23 8.99 -8.24
C VAL A 16 -8.99 8.64 -6.76
N ILE A 17 -9.90 9.04 -5.89
CA ILE A 17 -9.79 8.73 -4.46
C ILE A 17 -10.17 7.28 -4.20
N GLY A 18 -11.21 6.79 -4.87
CA GLY A 18 -11.64 5.39 -4.71
C GLY A 18 -10.55 4.40 -5.09
N LEU A 19 -9.79 4.68 -6.13
CA LEU A 19 -8.70 3.81 -6.55
C LEU A 19 -7.59 3.68 -5.50
N THR A 20 -7.43 4.65 -4.63
CA THR A 20 -6.42 4.58 -3.57
C THR A 20 -6.73 3.52 -2.52
N ALA A 21 -7.94 2.95 -2.52
CA ALA A 21 -8.27 1.82 -1.65
C ALA A 21 -7.51 0.55 -2.03
N ILE A 22 -6.96 0.49 -3.24
CA ILE A 22 -6.17 -0.65 -3.72
C ILE A 22 -4.75 -0.49 -3.20
N TYR A 23 -4.24 -1.53 -2.54
CA TYR A 23 -2.87 -1.53 -2.04
C TYR A 23 -1.88 -1.44 -3.21
N GLY A 24 -1.04 -0.43 -3.22
CA GLY A 24 -0.08 -0.16 -4.30
C GLY A 24 -0.48 0.98 -5.21
N ILE A 25 -1.69 1.53 -5.06
CA ILE A 25 -2.14 2.69 -5.83
C ILE A 25 -2.34 3.86 -4.87
N GLY A 26 -1.48 4.86 -5.00
CA GLY A 26 -1.63 6.13 -4.31
C GLY A 26 -2.31 7.15 -5.21
N ARG A 27 -2.50 8.36 -4.69
CA ARG A 27 -3.17 9.41 -5.44
C ARG A 27 -2.49 9.76 -6.78
N PRO A 28 -1.15 9.93 -6.84
CA PRO A 28 -0.50 10.22 -8.13
C PRO A 28 -0.71 9.12 -9.16
N ARG A 29 -0.61 7.86 -8.75
CA ARG A 29 -0.81 6.72 -9.65
C ARG A 29 -2.26 6.64 -10.11
N ALA A 30 -3.21 6.92 -9.21
CA ALA A 30 -4.62 6.97 -9.56
C ALA A 30 -4.91 8.05 -10.60
N GLU A 31 -4.28 9.22 -10.48
CA GLU A 31 -4.42 10.29 -11.46
C GLU A 31 -3.90 9.88 -12.83
N VAL A 32 -2.75 9.20 -12.88
CA VAL A 32 -2.19 8.68 -14.13
C VAL A 32 -3.13 7.66 -14.77
N ILE A 33 -3.68 6.75 -13.97
CA ILE A 33 -4.62 5.74 -14.45
C ILE A 33 -5.85 6.39 -15.06
N CYS A 34 -6.42 7.38 -14.38
CA CYS A 34 -7.59 8.11 -14.90
C CYS A 34 -7.28 8.85 -16.20
N ALA A 35 -6.11 9.48 -16.30
CA ALA A 35 -5.70 10.18 -17.50
C ALA A 35 -5.52 9.21 -18.67
N THR A 36 -4.91 8.06 -18.44
CA THR A 36 -4.65 7.06 -19.47
C THR A 36 -5.94 6.44 -19.99
N THR A 37 -6.90 6.18 -19.11
CA THR A 37 -8.18 5.56 -19.48
C THR A 37 -9.22 6.57 -19.98
N GLY A 38 -8.96 7.86 -19.80
CA GLY A 38 -9.89 8.91 -20.21
C GLY A 38 -11.07 9.10 -19.25
N VAL A 39 -11.02 8.54 -18.06
CA VAL A 39 -12.07 8.69 -17.04
C VAL A 39 -11.86 10.01 -16.30
N PRO A 40 -12.90 10.87 -16.18
CA PRO A 40 -12.76 12.11 -15.41
C PRO A 40 -12.44 11.83 -13.95
N THR A 41 -11.50 12.58 -13.37
CA THR A 41 -11.07 12.36 -11.98
C THR A 41 -12.15 12.74 -10.98
N ASN A 42 -13.04 13.64 -11.34
CA ASN A 42 -14.12 14.10 -10.47
C ASN A 42 -15.40 13.28 -10.60
N LYS A 43 -15.41 12.23 -11.41
CA LYS A 43 -16.55 11.35 -11.55
C LYS A 43 -16.59 10.38 -10.38
N LYS A 44 -17.74 10.25 -9.74
CA LYS A 44 -17.90 9.31 -8.63
C LYS A 44 -17.93 7.88 -9.13
N VAL A 45 -17.43 6.96 -8.30
CA VAL A 45 -17.35 5.54 -8.67
C VAL A 45 -18.73 4.98 -9.04
N LYS A 46 -19.79 5.39 -8.34
CA LYS A 46 -21.16 4.93 -8.63
C LYS A 46 -21.66 5.33 -10.01
N ASP A 47 -21.09 6.37 -10.60
CA ASP A 47 -21.48 6.90 -11.90
C ASP A 47 -20.70 6.27 -13.07
N LEU A 48 -19.75 5.38 -12.77
CA LEU A 48 -18.97 4.70 -13.79
C LEU A 48 -19.82 3.62 -14.47
N ASP A 49 -19.72 3.56 -15.81
CA ASP A 49 -20.38 2.48 -16.55
C ASP A 49 -19.43 1.26 -16.67
N ASP A 50 -19.95 0.16 -17.23
CA ASP A 50 -19.20 -1.08 -17.34
C ASP A 50 -17.95 -0.93 -18.21
N ASN A 51 -18.03 -0.13 -19.27
CA ASN A 51 -16.90 0.11 -20.17
C ASN A 51 -15.77 0.84 -19.46
N GLU A 52 -16.12 1.85 -18.66
CA GLU A 52 -15.14 2.61 -17.89
C GLU A 52 -14.48 1.74 -16.83
N LEU A 53 -15.26 0.90 -16.14
CA LEU A 53 -14.73 -0.04 -15.15
C LEU A 53 -13.77 -1.04 -15.81
N GLU A 54 -14.11 -1.55 -16.99
CA GLU A 54 -13.27 -2.47 -17.74
C GLU A 54 -11.93 -1.84 -18.10
N LYS A 55 -11.95 -0.60 -18.59
CA LYS A 55 -10.73 0.15 -18.89
C LYS A 55 -9.86 0.35 -17.67
N LEU A 56 -10.47 0.68 -16.54
CA LEU A 56 -9.74 0.84 -15.28
C LEU A 56 -9.10 -0.47 -14.84
N ARG A 57 -9.82 -1.59 -14.94
CA ARG A 57 -9.29 -2.90 -14.59
C ARG A 57 -8.11 -3.28 -15.47
N ASP A 58 -8.20 -3.04 -16.77
CA ASP A 58 -7.13 -3.34 -17.72
C ASP A 58 -5.87 -2.52 -17.42
N GLU A 59 -6.04 -1.24 -17.13
CA GLU A 59 -4.91 -0.37 -16.82
C GLU A 59 -4.26 -0.75 -15.50
N ILE A 60 -5.06 -1.05 -14.47
CA ILE A 60 -4.55 -1.46 -13.16
C ILE A 60 -3.82 -2.80 -13.26
N GLY A 61 -4.23 -3.68 -14.18
CA GLY A 61 -3.56 -4.95 -14.40
C GLY A 61 -2.10 -4.83 -14.83
N LYS A 62 -1.69 -3.66 -15.30
CA LYS A 62 -0.28 -3.39 -15.68
C LYS A 62 0.61 -3.11 -14.48
N PHE A 63 0.04 -2.89 -13.30
CA PHE A 63 0.78 -2.60 -12.08
C PHE A 63 0.77 -3.79 -11.15
N ILE A 64 1.80 -3.90 -10.34
CA ILE A 64 1.85 -4.90 -9.27
C ILE A 64 1.13 -4.29 -8.07
N VAL A 65 -0.01 -4.89 -7.68
CA VAL A 65 -0.86 -4.37 -6.61
C VAL A 65 -1.33 -5.51 -5.71
N GLU A 66 -1.91 -5.15 -4.55
CA GLU A 66 -2.52 -6.06 -3.58
C GLU A 66 -1.61 -7.22 -3.19
N GLY A 67 -2.10 -8.45 -3.26
CA GLY A 67 -1.36 -9.62 -2.82
C GLY A 67 -0.01 -9.81 -3.51
N ASP A 68 0.07 -9.51 -4.80
CA ASP A 68 1.31 -9.61 -5.54
C ASP A 68 2.35 -8.60 -5.05
N LEU A 69 1.91 -7.39 -4.74
CA LEU A 69 2.80 -6.37 -4.20
C LEU A 69 3.27 -6.72 -2.79
N ARG A 70 2.36 -7.23 -1.95
CA ARG A 70 2.73 -7.68 -0.61
C ARG A 70 3.75 -8.81 -0.67
N ARG A 71 3.58 -9.73 -1.60
CA ARG A 71 4.52 -10.82 -1.81
C ARG A 71 5.89 -10.32 -2.25
N GLU A 72 5.91 -9.39 -3.20
CA GLU A 72 7.16 -8.77 -3.67
C GLU A 72 7.88 -8.04 -2.54
N LEU A 73 7.16 -7.28 -1.74
CA LEU A 73 7.74 -6.58 -0.58
C LEU A 73 8.36 -7.57 0.41
N SER A 74 7.63 -8.63 0.72
CA SER A 74 8.12 -9.67 1.64
C SER A 74 9.37 -10.36 1.10
N MET A 75 9.40 -10.65 -0.19
CA MET A 75 10.55 -11.28 -0.84
C MET A 75 11.77 -10.35 -0.84
N ASN A 76 11.57 -9.06 -1.05
CA ASN A 76 12.65 -8.08 -1.01
C ASN A 76 13.27 -8.00 0.37
N ILE A 77 12.43 -7.97 1.42
CA ILE A 77 12.91 -7.95 2.80
C ILE A 77 13.65 -9.25 3.13
N LYS A 78 13.10 -10.39 2.72
CA LYS A 78 13.73 -11.69 2.95
C LYS A 78 15.10 -11.76 2.28
N ARG A 79 15.22 -11.22 1.08
CA ARG A 79 16.50 -11.17 0.37
C ARG A 79 17.54 -10.40 1.16
N LEU A 80 17.16 -9.26 1.75
CA LEU A 80 18.06 -8.48 2.60
C LEU A 80 18.52 -9.27 3.82
N MET A 81 17.60 -10.00 4.44
CA MET A 81 17.91 -10.86 5.59
C MET A 81 18.85 -11.99 5.21
N ASP A 82 18.61 -12.64 4.08
CA ASP A 82 19.44 -13.75 3.60
C ASP A 82 20.84 -13.29 3.23
N LEU A 83 21.00 -12.06 2.73
CA LEU A 83 22.31 -11.49 2.43
C LEU A 83 23.10 -11.15 3.69
N GLY A 84 22.45 -11.04 4.84
CA GLY A 84 23.11 -10.71 6.10
C GLY A 84 23.63 -9.28 6.18
N CYS A 85 23.13 -8.38 5.34
CA CYS A 85 23.54 -6.97 5.38
C CYS A 85 22.93 -6.25 6.57
N TYR A 86 23.42 -5.05 6.85
CA TYR A 86 22.92 -4.26 8.00
C TYR A 86 21.40 -4.04 7.92
N ARG A 87 20.89 -3.66 6.75
CA ARG A 87 19.45 -3.46 6.57
C ARG A 87 18.66 -4.72 6.89
N GLY A 88 19.14 -5.88 6.45
CA GLY A 88 18.51 -7.17 6.73
C GLY A 88 18.49 -7.49 8.21
N LEU A 89 19.58 -7.22 8.92
CA LEU A 89 19.66 -7.42 10.36
C LEU A 89 18.65 -6.53 11.11
N ARG A 90 18.47 -5.29 10.67
CA ARG A 90 17.48 -4.39 11.26
C ARG A 90 16.07 -4.91 11.05
N HIS A 91 15.75 -5.42 9.86
CA HIS A 91 14.44 -6.04 9.60
C HIS A 91 14.23 -7.28 10.47
N ARG A 92 15.25 -8.12 10.62
CA ARG A 92 15.16 -9.33 11.44
C ARG A 92 14.84 -9.01 12.89
N ARG A 93 15.42 -7.94 13.42
CA ARG A 93 15.23 -7.51 14.81
C ARG A 93 14.00 -6.63 15.01
N GLY A 94 13.29 -6.26 13.93
CA GLY A 94 12.15 -5.37 14.03
C GLY A 94 12.51 -3.95 14.42
N LEU A 95 13.71 -3.50 14.06
CA LEU A 95 14.21 -2.17 14.39
C LEU A 95 14.16 -1.23 13.18
N PRO A 96 14.18 0.10 13.39
CA PRO A 96 14.22 1.04 12.28
C PRO A 96 15.44 0.80 11.39
N VAL A 97 15.23 0.92 10.08
CA VAL A 97 16.23 0.56 9.06
C VAL A 97 17.03 1.77 8.58
N ARG A 98 16.46 2.96 8.68
CA ARG A 98 17.04 4.18 8.10
C ARG A 98 17.80 5.05 9.09
N GLY A 99 18.47 4.45 10.08
CA GLY A 99 19.29 5.16 11.02
C GLY A 99 18.54 5.99 12.04
N GLN A 100 17.27 5.70 12.26
CA GLN A 100 16.46 6.42 13.23
C GLN A 100 16.84 6.05 14.66
N ARG A 101 16.59 6.97 15.55
CA ARG A 101 16.84 6.78 16.98
C ARG A 101 15.94 5.68 17.55
N THR A 102 16.51 4.79 18.35
CA THR A 102 15.77 3.68 18.96
C THR A 102 15.56 3.85 20.45
N ARG A 103 16.33 4.72 21.09
CA ARG A 103 16.32 4.87 22.54
C ARG A 103 15.00 5.44 23.08
N THR A 104 14.37 6.35 22.36
CA THR A 104 13.18 7.05 22.84
C THR A 104 11.91 6.67 22.10
N ASN A 105 11.93 6.70 20.78
CA ASN A 105 10.77 6.52 19.93
C ASN A 105 10.91 5.23 19.11
N ALA A 106 10.63 5.26 17.83
CA ALA A 106 10.63 4.11 16.92
C ALA A 106 9.43 3.19 17.13
N ARG A 107 8.28 3.77 17.51
CA ARG A 107 7.08 3.00 17.82
C ARG A 107 6.48 2.29 16.62
N THR A 108 6.62 2.85 15.43
CA THR A 108 6.07 2.23 14.21
C THR A 108 6.65 0.83 13.98
N ARG A 109 7.95 0.67 14.22
CA ARG A 109 8.62 -0.63 14.04
C ARG A 109 8.52 -1.51 15.28
N LYS A 110 8.68 -0.90 16.47
CA LYS A 110 8.68 -1.63 17.73
C LYS A 110 7.29 -1.92 18.27
N GLY A 111 6.28 -1.19 17.79
CA GLY A 111 4.94 -1.28 18.29
C GLY A 111 4.72 -0.42 19.54
N PRO A 112 3.50 -0.44 20.10
CA PRO A 112 3.18 0.32 21.32
C PRO A 112 4.03 -0.13 22.49
N ARG A 113 4.28 0.77 23.44
CA ARG A 113 5.00 0.42 24.67
C ARG A 113 4.20 -0.61 25.46
N LYS A 114 4.89 -1.61 25.95
CA LYS A 114 4.26 -2.62 26.80
C LYS A 114 4.20 -2.12 28.24
N ALA A 115 3.00 -2.01 28.80
CA ALA A 115 2.80 -1.52 30.14
C ALA A 115 3.54 -2.37 31.20
N ALA A 116 3.55 -3.69 31.01
CA ALA A 116 4.25 -4.59 31.91
C ALA A 116 5.75 -4.31 31.98
N GLN A 117 6.37 -3.97 30.84
CA GLN A 117 7.78 -3.63 30.80
C GLN A 117 8.06 -2.29 31.45
N ALA A 118 7.15 -1.34 31.31
CA ALA A 118 7.27 -0.05 31.97
C ALA A 118 7.23 -0.19 33.49
N LEU A 119 6.38 -1.09 33.98
CA LEU A 119 6.25 -1.33 35.42
C LEU A 119 7.41 -2.06 36.03
N LYS A 120 8.15 -2.84 35.25
CA LYS A 120 9.30 -3.59 35.74
C LYS A 120 10.56 -2.77 35.92
N LYS A 121 10.55 -1.56 35.48
CA LYS A 121 11.67 -0.63 35.63
C LYS A 121 11.55 0.21 36.89
#